data_15445ce99afa504c15e29e72bc44dc1f
#
_entry.id   15445ce99afa504c15e29e72bc44dc1f
#
_cell.length_a   1.000
_cell.length_b   1.000
_cell.length_c   1.000
_cell.angle_alpha   90.00
_cell.angle_beta   90.00
_cell.angle_gamma   90.00
#
_symmetry.space_group_name_H-M   'P 1'
#
loop_
_entity.id
_entity.type
_entity.pdbx_description
1 polymer ?
#
loop_
_entity_poly.entity_id
_entity_poly.type
_entity_poly.pdbx_seq_one_letter_code
_entity_poly.pdbx_strand_id
1 'polypeptide(L)'
;MYHIPAMLEETIAGLNIKPDGVYVDVTFGGGGHSRAILDRIAEGVRSQESGIRTKIRSQKSEVRTQLYSFDQDIEAYGNAIDDARWQFVHGNFRYLANFMDYFGVTEIDGLIADLGVSFHHFDEAERGFSFRFDAPLDMRMNRQGGRTAADLINNYSEDELARVFALYGELKNAKPLARRLIQARPVATTGDVLRALGISGEIDPRRKKELTCLFQALRIEVNDELGALREMLVAARDLLKPGGRIAVLTYHSLEDRIVKNFLRSGNLEGEIQKDFYGNILTPFRLIEKGRSASEEEVARNPRARSAKLRVGEKV
;
A
#
# COMPACT_ATOMS: atom_id res chain seq x y z
N MET A 1 3.62 18.80 -10.33
CA MET A 1 2.24 18.39 -10.72
C MET A 1 1.85 17.27 -9.77
N TYR A 2 0.91 17.51 -8.86
CA TYR A 2 0.53 16.53 -7.85
C TYR A 2 -0.04 15.28 -8.51
N HIS A 3 0.26 14.16 -7.91
CA HIS A 3 0.02 12.81 -8.37
C HIS A 3 -1.47 12.51 -8.47
N ILE A 4 -1.92 11.99 -9.60
CA ILE A 4 -3.28 11.44 -9.75
C ILE A 4 -3.24 10.04 -9.10
N PRO A 5 -4.05 9.77 -8.04
CA PRO A 5 -4.16 8.44 -7.46
C PRO A 5 -4.61 7.41 -8.49
N ALA A 6 -4.09 6.20 -8.42
CA ALA A 6 -4.50 5.14 -9.33
C ALA A 6 -5.94 4.70 -9.03
N MET A 7 -6.76 4.54 -10.07
CA MET A 7 -8.13 4.01 -9.98
C MET A 7 -8.96 4.69 -8.88
N LEU A 8 -8.84 6.04 -8.77
CA LEU A 8 -9.46 6.81 -7.70
C LEU A 8 -10.97 6.58 -7.59
N GLU A 9 -11.68 6.75 -8.70
CA GLU A 9 -13.16 6.66 -8.73
C GLU A 9 -13.64 5.25 -8.36
N GLU A 10 -13.00 4.22 -8.90
CA GLU A 10 -13.34 2.83 -8.63
C GLU A 10 -13.09 2.46 -7.17
N THR A 11 -11.99 2.97 -6.60
CA THR A 11 -11.61 2.71 -5.22
C THR A 11 -12.58 3.38 -4.25
N ILE A 12 -12.90 4.64 -4.48
CA ILE A 12 -13.87 5.39 -3.67
C ILE A 12 -15.28 4.80 -3.77
N ALA A 13 -15.71 4.42 -4.99
CA ALA A 13 -16.99 3.73 -5.18
C ALA A 13 -17.02 2.38 -4.45
N GLY A 14 -15.89 1.66 -4.45
CA GLY A 14 -15.72 0.40 -3.75
C GLY A 14 -15.95 0.51 -2.24
N LEU A 15 -15.55 1.61 -1.60
CA LEU A 15 -15.71 1.82 -0.16
C LEU A 15 -17.16 2.04 0.28
N ASN A 16 -18.07 2.46 -0.62
CA ASN A 16 -19.47 2.76 -0.27
C ASN A 16 -19.60 3.73 0.90
N ILE A 17 -19.00 4.91 0.76
CA ILE A 17 -18.78 5.89 1.83
C ILE A 17 -20.12 6.41 2.38
N LYS A 18 -20.24 6.40 3.71
CA LYS A 18 -21.37 6.93 4.50
C LYS A 18 -21.00 8.27 5.12
N PRO A 19 -21.96 9.22 5.27
CA PRO A 19 -21.69 10.55 5.79
C PRO A 19 -21.18 10.61 7.24
N ASP A 20 -21.56 9.64 8.06
CA ASP A 20 -21.22 9.53 9.49
C ASP A 20 -20.17 8.43 9.77
N GLY A 21 -19.61 7.83 8.70
CA GLY A 21 -18.65 6.74 8.78
C GLY A 21 -17.27 7.19 9.26
N VAL A 22 -16.51 6.21 9.75
CA VAL A 22 -15.09 6.36 10.11
C VAL A 22 -14.26 5.54 9.13
N TYR A 23 -13.27 6.18 8.54
CA TYR A 23 -12.43 5.61 7.47
C TYR A 23 -10.96 5.68 7.82
N VAL A 24 -10.19 4.76 7.25
CA VAL A 24 -8.74 4.74 7.37
C VAL A 24 -8.13 4.65 5.97
N ASP A 25 -7.19 5.55 5.68
CA ASP A 25 -6.28 5.47 4.53
C ASP A 25 -4.91 5.08 5.07
N VAL A 26 -4.47 3.86 4.81
CA VAL A 26 -3.20 3.36 5.36
C VAL A 26 -1.98 3.74 4.50
N THR A 27 -2.20 4.49 3.42
CA THR A 27 -1.19 4.85 2.41
C THR A 27 -1.39 6.29 1.91
N PHE A 28 -1.29 7.26 2.81
CA PHE A 28 -1.66 8.65 2.56
C PHE A 28 -0.94 9.26 1.35
N GLY A 29 0.39 9.17 1.28
CA GLY A 29 1.20 9.68 0.19
C GLY A 29 0.88 11.14 -0.18
N GLY A 30 0.37 11.35 -1.39
CA GLY A 30 -0.08 12.67 -1.87
C GLY A 30 -1.45 13.11 -1.36
N GLY A 31 -2.15 12.27 -0.59
CA GLY A 31 -3.46 12.57 0.02
C GLY A 31 -4.64 12.54 -0.95
N GLY A 32 -4.49 12.00 -2.15
CA GLY A 32 -5.54 12.05 -3.17
C GLY A 32 -6.76 11.21 -2.80
N HIS A 33 -6.56 9.96 -2.35
CA HIS A 33 -7.65 9.11 -1.86
C HIS A 33 -8.30 9.69 -0.60
N SER A 34 -7.49 10.18 0.34
CA SER A 34 -7.98 10.81 1.57
C SER A 34 -8.88 12.03 1.30
N ARG A 35 -8.49 12.93 0.37
CA ARG A 35 -9.33 14.07 -0.03
C ARG A 35 -10.65 13.60 -0.63
N ALA A 36 -10.62 12.62 -1.52
CA ALA A 36 -11.83 12.10 -2.14
C ALA A 36 -12.78 11.43 -1.13
N ILE A 37 -12.26 10.78 -0.09
CA ILE A 37 -13.08 10.25 1.02
C ILE A 37 -13.79 11.39 1.74
N LEU A 38 -13.07 12.45 2.13
CA LEU A 38 -13.65 13.61 2.82
C LEU A 38 -14.70 14.34 1.98
N ASP A 39 -14.47 14.47 0.68
CA ASP A 39 -15.43 15.07 -0.26
C ASP A 39 -16.72 14.24 -0.32
N ARG A 40 -16.63 12.92 -0.41
CA ARG A 40 -17.79 12.02 -0.42
C ARG A 40 -18.58 12.05 0.90
N ILE A 41 -17.89 12.13 2.05
CA ILE A 41 -18.54 12.34 3.37
C ILE A 41 -19.33 13.66 3.33
N ALA A 42 -18.73 14.75 2.85
CA ALA A 42 -19.38 16.06 2.77
C ALA A 42 -20.60 16.09 1.82
N GLU A 43 -20.52 15.42 0.66
CA GLU A 43 -21.62 15.27 -0.29
C GLU A 43 -22.81 14.52 0.33
N GLY A 44 -22.53 13.44 1.05
CA GLY A 44 -23.53 12.64 1.72
C GLY A 44 -24.28 13.43 2.80
N VAL A 45 -23.58 14.27 3.58
CA VAL A 45 -24.19 15.18 4.56
C VAL A 45 -25.13 16.17 3.87
N ARG A 46 -24.70 16.85 2.80
CA ARG A 46 -25.53 17.80 2.04
C ARG A 46 -26.78 17.16 1.45
N SER A 47 -26.66 15.93 0.96
CA SER A 47 -27.80 15.19 0.41
C SER A 47 -28.85 14.84 1.47
N GLN A 48 -28.42 14.51 2.68
CA GLN A 48 -29.31 14.24 3.81
C GLN A 48 -30.00 15.51 4.30
N GLU A 49 -29.29 16.64 4.39
CA GLU A 49 -29.86 17.94 4.79
C GLU A 49 -30.89 18.46 3.78
N SER A 50 -30.70 18.23 2.49
CA SER A 50 -31.66 18.62 1.45
C SER A 50 -32.94 17.80 1.48
N GLY A 51 -32.90 16.58 2.00
CA GLY A 51 -34.06 15.68 2.13
C GLY A 51 -34.90 15.92 3.40
N ILE A 52 -34.37 16.59 4.41
CA ILE A 52 -35.06 16.83 5.69
C ILE A 52 -35.10 18.32 5.96
N ARG A 53 -36.19 19.01 5.51
CA ARG A 53 -36.59 20.30 6.04
C ARG A 53 -37.15 20.10 7.45
N THR A 54 -36.27 19.97 8.44
CA THR A 54 -36.74 20.16 9.84
C THR A 54 -35.65 20.82 10.65
N LYS A 55 -36.01 22.01 11.17
CA LYS A 55 -35.25 22.81 12.11
C LYS A 55 -34.85 21.96 13.31
N ILE A 56 -33.57 21.72 13.53
CA ILE A 56 -32.99 21.73 14.87
C ILE A 56 -31.64 22.44 14.74
N ARG A 57 -31.68 23.73 15.05
CA ARG A 57 -30.52 24.55 15.35
C ARG A 57 -30.14 24.27 16.79
N SER A 58 -28.87 24.01 17.01
CA SER A 58 -28.15 24.05 18.28
C SER A 58 -27.71 22.72 18.84
N GLN A 59 -26.50 22.41 18.52
CA GLN A 59 -25.40 22.16 19.46
C GLN A 59 -24.15 22.15 18.61
N LYS A 60 -23.09 22.87 19.01
CA LYS A 60 -21.74 22.66 18.47
C LYS A 60 -21.38 21.22 18.82
N SER A 61 -21.73 20.28 17.95
CA SER A 61 -21.17 18.94 18.02
C SER A 61 -19.68 19.13 17.75
N GLU A 62 -18.86 18.72 18.70
CA GLU A 62 -17.42 18.60 18.45
C GLU A 62 -17.25 17.81 17.17
N VAL A 63 -16.50 18.38 16.22
CA VAL A 63 -16.26 17.73 14.92
C VAL A 63 -15.44 16.49 15.22
N ARG A 64 -16.07 15.33 15.07
CA ARG A 64 -15.41 14.04 15.28
C ARG A 64 -14.47 13.75 14.11
N THR A 65 -13.28 13.24 14.40
CA THR A 65 -12.39 12.70 13.35
C THR A 65 -13.08 11.54 12.62
N GLN A 66 -13.16 11.63 11.30
CA GLN A 66 -13.79 10.63 10.44
C GLN A 66 -12.81 9.94 9.51
N LEU A 67 -11.61 10.49 9.33
CA LEU A 67 -10.57 9.93 8.48
C LEU A 67 -9.22 9.96 9.18
N TYR A 68 -8.61 8.79 9.33
CA TYR A 68 -7.24 8.61 9.80
C TYR A 68 -6.36 8.20 8.63
N SER A 69 -5.32 8.98 8.34
CA SER A 69 -4.45 8.72 7.19
C SER A 69 -3.03 8.45 7.66
N PHE A 70 -2.54 7.25 7.34
CA PHE A 70 -1.21 6.77 7.74
C PHE A 70 -0.19 7.02 6.64
N ASP A 71 1.00 7.42 7.05
CA ASP A 71 2.21 7.26 6.26
C ASP A 71 3.41 7.04 7.17
N GLN A 72 4.32 6.17 6.77
CA GLN A 72 5.57 5.96 7.50
C GLN A 72 6.66 6.95 7.09
N ASP A 73 6.48 7.64 5.95
CA ASP A 73 7.33 8.73 5.52
C ASP A 73 6.76 10.06 6.06
N ILE A 74 7.51 10.70 6.95
CA ILE A 74 7.10 11.99 7.52
C ILE A 74 6.95 13.09 6.47
N GLU A 75 7.66 12.98 5.33
CA GLU A 75 7.58 13.95 4.24
C GLU A 75 6.18 14.01 3.62
N ALA A 76 5.40 12.91 3.72
CA ALA A 76 4.00 12.88 3.30
C ALA A 76 3.13 13.91 4.04
N TYR A 77 3.50 14.32 5.25
CA TYR A 77 2.81 15.38 6.00
C TYR A 77 2.84 16.73 5.27
N GLY A 78 3.76 16.95 4.35
CA GLY A 78 3.76 18.12 3.46
C GLY A 78 2.48 18.25 2.61
N ASN A 79 1.70 17.17 2.47
CA ASN A 79 0.41 17.13 1.76
C ASN A 79 -0.80 17.23 2.71
N ALA A 80 -0.60 17.69 3.94
CA ALA A 80 -1.63 17.78 4.97
C ALA A 80 -2.95 18.37 4.44
N ILE A 81 -4.06 17.92 5.02
CA ILE A 81 -5.41 18.34 4.64
C ILE A 81 -5.92 19.26 5.74
N ASP A 82 -6.37 20.46 5.36
CA ASP A 82 -7.00 21.41 6.29
C ASP A 82 -8.50 21.07 6.44
N ASP A 83 -8.79 20.01 7.20
CA ASP A 83 -10.14 19.56 7.53
C ASP A 83 -10.14 18.99 8.95
N ALA A 84 -11.00 19.51 9.80
CA ALA A 84 -11.09 19.10 11.21
C ALA A 84 -11.52 17.63 11.40
N ARG A 85 -12.04 16.98 10.36
CA ARG A 85 -12.41 15.55 10.36
C ARG A 85 -11.23 14.64 10.06
N TRP A 86 -10.09 15.20 9.67
CA TRP A 86 -8.90 14.47 9.24
C TRP A 86 -7.82 14.44 10.32
N GLN A 87 -7.20 13.27 10.47
CA GLN A 87 -6.06 13.06 11.36
C GLN A 87 -4.94 12.35 10.61
N PHE A 88 -3.77 12.98 10.54
CA PHE A 88 -2.55 12.32 10.06
C PHE A 88 -1.95 11.43 11.15
N VAL A 89 -1.51 10.24 10.76
CA VAL A 89 -0.85 9.27 11.64
C VAL A 89 0.53 8.93 11.05
N HIS A 90 1.58 9.50 11.65
CA HIS A 90 2.95 9.14 11.26
C HIS A 90 3.29 7.76 11.83
N GLY A 91 3.28 6.74 10.98
CA GLY A 91 3.57 5.37 11.41
C GLY A 91 3.36 4.35 10.31
N ASN A 92 3.94 3.17 10.52
CA ASN A 92 3.72 2.04 9.63
C ASN A 92 2.34 1.44 9.90
N PHE A 93 1.58 1.17 8.87
CA PHE A 93 0.22 0.62 8.93
C PHE A 93 0.16 -0.81 9.54
N ARG A 94 1.28 -1.48 9.76
CA ARG A 94 1.34 -2.72 10.54
C ARG A 94 0.80 -2.55 11.96
N TYR A 95 0.94 -1.33 12.50
CA TYR A 95 0.46 -0.95 13.82
C TYR A 95 -0.96 -0.36 13.81
N LEU A 96 -1.74 -0.64 12.75
CA LEU A 96 -3.10 -0.12 12.59
C LEU A 96 -3.95 -0.32 13.87
N ALA A 97 -3.99 -1.53 14.41
CA ALA A 97 -4.77 -1.83 15.62
C ALA A 97 -4.33 -0.98 16.82
N ASN A 98 -3.02 -0.82 17.03
CA ASN A 98 -2.48 -0.04 18.14
C ASN A 98 -2.84 1.44 18.03
N PHE A 99 -2.75 2.03 16.84
CA PHE A 99 -3.12 3.43 16.64
C PHE A 99 -4.63 3.66 16.77
N MET A 100 -5.45 2.73 16.26
CA MET A 100 -6.90 2.85 16.42
C MET A 100 -7.31 2.75 17.90
N ASP A 101 -6.70 1.84 18.65
CA ASP A 101 -6.88 1.75 20.11
C ASP A 101 -6.46 3.05 20.82
N TYR A 102 -5.28 3.60 20.47
CA TYR A 102 -4.81 4.89 21.00
C TYR A 102 -5.79 6.05 20.76
N PHE A 103 -6.45 6.07 19.60
CA PHE A 103 -7.47 7.08 19.28
C PHE A 103 -8.86 6.73 19.82
N GLY A 104 -9.03 5.62 20.52
CA GLY A 104 -10.32 5.16 21.02
C GLY A 104 -11.28 4.72 19.92
N VAL A 105 -10.77 4.34 18.75
CA VAL A 105 -11.55 3.86 17.61
C VAL A 105 -11.60 2.33 17.64
N THR A 106 -12.73 1.79 18.02
CA THR A 106 -12.96 0.33 18.14
C THR A 106 -13.47 -0.29 16.86
N GLU A 107 -14.10 0.50 15.98
CA GLU A 107 -14.68 0.03 14.73
C GLU A 107 -14.58 1.08 13.62
N ILE A 108 -14.39 0.63 12.38
CA ILE A 108 -14.32 1.48 11.19
C ILE A 108 -15.35 1.04 10.13
N ASP A 109 -15.82 1.99 9.31
CA ASP A 109 -16.75 1.73 8.20
C ASP A 109 -16.02 1.38 6.91
N GLY A 110 -14.75 1.78 6.77
CA GLY A 110 -13.95 1.40 5.63
C GLY A 110 -12.46 1.66 5.77
N LEU A 111 -11.69 0.91 4.98
CA LEU A 111 -10.24 1.05 4.89
C LEU A 111 -9.82 1.02 3.43
N ILE A 112 -8.91 1.93 3.08
CA ILE A 112 -8.19 1.91 1.81
C ILE A 112 -6.71 1.65 2.02
N ALA A 113 -6.11 0.85 1.12
CA ALA A 113 -4.68 0.67 1.00
C ALA A 113 -4.28 0.78 -0.48
N ASP A 114 -3.51 1.81 -0.84
CA ASP A 114 -2.86 1.95 -2.14
C ASP A 114 -1.40 1.52 -1.98
N LEU A 115 -1.15 0.20 -2.15
CA LEU A 115 0.13 -0.41 -1.80
C LEU A 115 1.25 0.01 -2.76
N GLY A 116 2.47 -0.20 -2.32
CA GLY A 116 3.67 0.14 -3.07
C GLY A 116 4.36 1.39 -2.53
N VAL A 117 5.11 2.04 -3.39
CA VAL A 117 5.87 3.25 -3.04
C VAL A 117 5.18 4.49 -3.58
N SER A 118 5.21 5.55 -2.79
CA SER A 118 4.87 6.88 -3.28
C SER A 118 5.74 7.21 -4.51
N PHE A 119 5.15 7.85 -5.51
CA PHE A 119 5.90 8.25 -6.71
C PHE A 119 7.02 9.26 -6.39
N HIS A 120 6.86 10.00 -5.31
CA HIS A 120 7.91 10.84 -4.75
C HIS A 120 9.20 10.02 -4.53
N HIS A 121 9.11 8.82 -3.98
CA HIS A 121 10.27 7.94 -3.78
C HIS A 121 10.98 7.54 -5.08
N PHE A 122 10.26 7.41 -6.22
CA PHE A 122 10.88 7.10 -7.51
C PHE A 122 11.47 8.33 -8.20
N ASP A 123 10.92 9.50 -7.95
CA ASP A 123 11.34 10.75 -8.58
C ASP A 123 12.51 11.39 -7.81
N GLU A 124 12.67 11.06 -6.52
CA GLU A 124 13.82 11.41 -5.71
C GLU A 124 14.97 10.43 -5.90
N ALA A 125 15.94 10.82 -6.72
CA ALA A 125 17.11 9.98 -7.02
C ALA A 125 17.81 9.48 -5.75
N GLU A 126 17.99 10.36 -4.74
CA GLU A 126 18.71 10.09 -3.50
C GLU A 126 18.09 9.01 -2.60
N ARG A 127 16.84 8.58 -2.87
CA ARG A 127 16.16 7.53 -2.14
C ARG A 127 16.54 6.11 -2.61
N GLY A 128 17.16 5.98 -3.79
CA GLY A 128 17.66 4.70 -4.32
C GLY A 128 16.61 3.69 -4.79
N PHE A 129 15.35 4.08 -4.92
CA PHE A 129 14.28 3.18 -5.41
C PHE A 129 14.32 2.90 -6.90
N SER A 130 15.11 3.68 -7.66
CA SER A 130 15.19 3.57 -9.12
C SER A 130 16.64 3.42 -9.57
N PHE A 131 16.86 2.56 -10.55
CA PHE A 131 18.15 2.42 -11.23
C PHE A 131 18.34 3.37 -12.42
N ARG A 132 17.48 4.38 -12.57
CA ARG A 132 17.60 5.40 -13.63
C ARG A 132 18.74 6.39 -13.37
N PHE A 133 19.09 6.56 -12.11
CA PHE A 133 20.11 7.48 -11.65
C PHE A 133 21.11 6.71 -10.78
N ASP A 134 22.38 7.09 -10.83
CA ASP A 134 23.36 6.59 -9.86
C ASP A 134 23.21 7.38 -8.56
N ALA A 135 22.72 6.73 -7.53
CA ALA A 135 22.32 7.35 -6.26
C ALA A 135 22.56 6.38 -5.09
N PRO A 136 22.60 6.87 -3.83
CA PRO A 136 22.70 6.00 -2.67
C PRO A 136 21.64 4.90 -2.67
N LEU A 137 22.05 3.67 -2.39
CA LEU A 137 21.16 2.51 -2.39
C LEU A 137 20.48 2.37 -1.01
N ASP A 138 19.57 3.30 -0.69
CA ASP A 138 18.85 3.34 0.60
C ASP A 138 17.60 2.45 0.59
N MET A 139 16.59 2.78 -0.16
CA MET A 139 15.27 2.12 -0.28
C MET A 139 14.40 2.10 0.99
N ARG A 140 14.79 2.76 2.07
CA ARG A 140 13.92 2.86 3.26
C ARG A 140 12.79 3.84 3.02
N MET A 141 11.57 3.45 3.31
CA MET A 141 10.42 4.35 3.31
C MET A 141 10.46 5.26 4.55
N ASN A 142 10.82 4.70 5.72
CA ASN A 142 11.12 5.47 6.92
C ASN A 142 12.65 5.61 7.09
N ARG A 143 13.19 6.82 6.89
CA ARG A 143 14.64 7.11 6.99
C ARG A 143 15.14 7.23 8.43
N GLN A 144 14.25 7.28 9.42
CA GLN A 144 14.66 7.43 10.83
C GLN A 144 15.22 6.15 11.45
N GLY A 145 15.14 5.03 10.74
CA GLY A 145 15.65 3.75 11.25
C GLY A 145 15.71 2.66 10.19
N GLY A 146 16.11 1.48 10.62
CA GLY A 146 16.19 0.30 9.76
C GLY A 146 17.48 0.20 8.92
N ARG A 147 17.60 -0.90 8.19
CA ARG A 147 18.73 -1.20 7.30
C ARG A 147 18.43 -0.69 5.90
N THR A 148 19.43 -0.14 5.22
CA THR A 148 19.36 0.23 3.82
C THR A 148 19.48 -0.99 2.90
N ALA A 149 19.13 -0.84 1.62
CA ALA A 149 19.37 -1.88 0.64
C ALA A 149 20.87 -2.15 0.43
N ALA A 150 21.71 -1.12 0.57
CA ALA A 150 23.17 -1.29 0.61
C ALA A 150 23.60 -2.16 1.78
N ASP A 151 23.03 -1.96 2.99
CA ASP A 151 23.33 -2.79 4.16
C ASP A 151 22.95 -4.25 3.94
N LEU A 152 21.79 -4.52 3.30
CA LEU A 152 21.39 -5.89 2.96
C LEU A 152 22.41 -6.54 2.04
N ILE A 153 22.79 -5.87 0.94
CA ILE A 153 23.75 -6.42 0.00
C ILE A 153 25.12 -6.64 0.67
N ASN A 154 25.57 -5.71 1.52
CA ASN A 154 26.89 -5.79 2.12
C ASN A 154 27.00 -6.79 3.29
N ASN A 155 25.91 -7.09 3.99
CA ASN A 155 25.95 -7.89 5.22
C ASN A 155 25.31 -9.28 5.07
N TYR A 156 24.36 -9.47 4.15
CA TYR A 156 23.71 -10.78 3.95
C TYR A 156 24.67 -11.81 3.32
N SER A 157 24.52 -13.07 3.68
CA SER A 157 25.17 -14.19 2.98
C SER A 157 24.61 -14.37 1.56
N GLU A 158 25.29 -15.19 0.75
CA GLU A 158 24.82 -15.54 -0.61
C GLU A 158 23.43 -16.19 -0.57
N ASP A 159 23.21 -17.09 0.39
CA ASP A 159 21.94 -17.81 0.49
C ASP A 159 20.79 -16.90 0.99
N GLU A 160 21.06 -15.94 1.89
CA GLU A 160 20.06 -14.95 2.31
C GLU A 160 19.65 -14.03 1.17
N LEU A 161 20.62 -13.45 0.43
CA LEU A 161 20.32 -12.62 -0.74
C LEU A 161 19.61 -13.43 -1.84
N ALA A 162 20.04 -14.65 -2.10
CA ALA A 162 19.40 -15.52 -3.07
C ALA A 162 17.95 -15.82 -2.67
N ARG A 163 17.69 -16.05 -1.39
CA ARG A 163 16.33 -16.22 -0.84
C ARG A 163 15.47 -14.98 -1.08
N VAL A 164 15.97 -13.78 -0.77
CA VAL A 164 15.29 -12.51 -1.01
C VAL A 164 14.92 -12.36 -2.48
N PHE A 165 15.88 -12.57 -3.38
CA PHE A 165 15.68 -12.44 -4.83
C PHE A 165 14.71 -13.49 -5.39
N ALA A 166 14.74 -14.70 -4.87
CA ALA A 166 13.82 -15.76 -5.28
C ALA A 166 12.39 -15.52 -4.78
N LEU A 167 12.23 -15.15 -3.51
CA LEU A 167 10.91 -14.99 -2.87
C LEU A 167 10.22 -13.69 -3.30
N TYR A 168 10.95 -12.58 -3.32
CA TYR A 168 10.35 -11.25 -3.53
C TYR A 168 10.56 -10.69 -4.94
N GLY A 169 11.56 -11.19 -5.66
CA GLY A 169 11.78 -10.89 -7.06
C GLY A 169 11.22 -11.94 -8.02
N GLU A 170 10.83 -13.12 -7.53
CA GLU A 170 10.45 -14.28 -8.35
C GLU A 170 11.53 -14.61 -9.41
N LEU A 171 12.82 -14.34 -9.09
CA LEU A 171 13.97 -14.49 -9.99
C LEU A 171 14.48 -15.92 -9.99
N LYS A 172 14.50 -16.56 -11.18
CA LYS A 172 14.99 -17.93 -11.35
C LYS A 172 16.49 -18.07 -11.18
N ASN A 173 17.25 -17.00 -11.48
CA ASN A 173 18.70 -16.90 -11.37
C ASN A 173 19.16 -16.16 -10.10
N ALA A 174 18.40 -16.27 -9.02
CA ALA A 174 18.64 -15.54 -7.77
C ALA A 174 20.06 -15.77 -7.21
N LYS A 175 20.53 -17.02 -7.17
CA LYS A 175 21.85 -17.37 -6.62
C LYS A 175 23.03 -16.80 -7.43
N PRO A 176 23.08 -16.90 -8.78
CA PRO A 176 24.07 -16.18 -9.58
C PRO A 176 24.07 -14.65 -9.38
N LEU A 177 22.89 -14.02 -9.24
CA LEU A 177 22.80 -12.58 -9.01
C LEU A 177 23.37 -12.21 -7.63
N ALA A 178 22.98 -12.94 -6.57
CA ALA A 178 23.50 -12.76 -5.21
C ALA A 178 25.04 -12.88 -5.19
N ARG A 179 25.60 -13.91 -5.81
CA ARG A 179 27.05 -14.12 -5.89
C ARG A 179 27.79 -12.95 -6.55
N ARG A 180 27.26 -12.40 -7.66
CA ARG A 180 27.86 -11.23 -8.32
C ARG A 180 27.88 -10.01 -7.43
N LEU A 181 26.78 -9.74 -6.72
CA LEU A 181 26.70 -8.60 -5.80
C LEU A 181 27.66 -8.75 -4.63
N ILE A 182 27.81 -9.97 -4.08
CA ILE A 182 28.76 -10.24 -3.00
C ILE A 182 30.21 -10.06 -3.46
N GLN A 183 30.53 -10.51 -4.66
CA GLN A 183 31.88 -10.35 -5.23
C GLN A 183 32.22 -8.87 -5.50
N ALA A 184 31.23 -8.02 -5.69
CA ALA A 184 31.40 -6.61 -5.96
C ALA A 184 31.40 -5.71 -4.70
N ARG A 185 31.27 -6.30 -3.50
CA ARG A 185 31.30 -5.52 -2.24
C ARG A 185 32.57 -4.69 -2.09
N PRO A 186 32.47 -3.48 -1.53
CA PRO A 186 31.27 -2.85 -1.00
C PRO A 186 30.38 -2.25 -2.11
N VAL A 187 29.06 -2.40 -1.98
CA VAL A 187 28.03 -1.80 -2.83
C VAL A 187 27.37 -0.66 -2.08
N ALA A 188 27.43 0.56 -2.61
CA ALA A 188 26.91 1.76 -1.96
C ALA A 188 25.81 2.45 -2.78
N THR A 189 25.84 2.32 -4.10
CA THR A 189 24.94 3.02 -5.01
C THR A 189 24.18 2.07 -5.94
N THR A 190 23.12 2.60 -6.55
CA THR A 190 22.37 1.91 -7.60
C THR A 190 23.26 1.60 -8.80
N GLY A 191 24.24 2.46 -9.11
CA GLY A 191 25.23 2.24 -10.15
C GLY A 191 26.19 1.11 -9.82
N ASP A 192 26.55 0.90 -8.54
CA ASP A 192 27.36 -0.26 -8.13
C ASP A 192 26.63 -1.56 -8.42
N VAL A 193 25.31 -1.62 -8.18
CA VAL A 193 24.49 -2.79 -8.53
C VAL A 193 24.55 -3.06 -10.02
N LEU A 194 24.39 -2.04 -10.87
CA LEU A 194 24.46 -2.20 -12.31
C LEU A 194 25.85 -2.71 -12.74
N ARG A 195 26.92 -2.11 -12.21
CA ARG A 195 28.31 -2.54 -12.49
C ARG A 195 28.57 -3.98 -12.06
N ALA A 196 28.12 -4.37 -10.86
CA ALA A 196 28.23 -5.75 -10.36
C ALA A 196 27.55 -6.77 -11.26
N LEU A 197 26.45 -6.39 -11.88
CA LEU A 197 25.69 -7.24 -12.80
C LEU A 197 26.23 -7.17 -14.25
N GLY A 198 27.30 -6.40 -14.52
CA GLY A 198 27.89 -6.23 -15.84
C GLY A 198 26.97 -5.46 -16.79
N ILE A 199 26.22 -4.48 -16.26
CA ILE A 199 25.30 -3.64 -17.03
C ILE A 199 25.93 -2.27 -17.21
N SER A 200 26.16 -1.88 -18.47
CA SER A 200 26.67 -0.57 -18.88
C SER A 200 25.95 -0.11 -20.13
N GLY A 201 25.63 1.17 -20.21
CA GLY A 201 24.92 1.76 -21.35
C GLY A 201 23.42 1.43 -21.39
N GLU A 202 22.89 1.26 -22.61
CA GLU A 202 21.47 0.99 -22.81
C GLU A 202 21.07 -0.39 -22.29
N ILE A 203 19.99 -0.44 -21.52
CA ILE A 203 19.52 -1.67 -20.87
C ILE A 203 18.44 -2.31 -21.74
N ASP A 204 18.69 -3.51 -22.24
CA ASP A 204 17.71 -4.28 -22.98
C ASP A 204 16.45 -4.63 -22.14
N PRO A 205 15.29 -4.86 -22.78
CA PRO A 205 14.02 -5.07 -22.06
C PRO A 205 14.03 -6.24 -21.06
N ARG A 206 14.78 -7.33 -21.33
CA ARG A 206 14.87 -8.48 -20.41
C ARG A 206 15.67 -8.12 -19.17
N ARG A 207 16.81 -7.47 -19.35
CA ARG A 207 17.66 -6.97 -18.26
C ARG A 207 16.91 -5.93 -17.43
N LYS A 208 16.16 -5.04 -18.10
CA LYS A 208 15.34 -4.05 -17.41
C LYS A 208 14.29 -4.71 -16.50
N LYS A 209 13.61 -5.75 -16.98
CA LYS A 209 12.67 -6.54 -16.19
C LYS A 209 13.35 -7.23 -15.01
N GLU A 210 14.50 -7.85 -15.22
CA GLU A 210 15.28 -8.50 -14.16
C GLU A 210 15.69 -7.52 -13.07
N LEU A 211 16.20 -6.33 -13.45
CA LEU A 211 16.53 -5.26 -12.52
C LEU A 211 15.31 -4.77 -11.74
N THR A 212 14.18 -4.57 -12.42
CA THR A 212 12.93 -4.16 -11.74
C THR A 212 12.55 -5.18 -10.66
N CYS A 213 12.62 -6.48 -10.96
CA CYS A 213 12.34 -7.53 -9.99
C CYS A 213 13.38 -7.58 -8.85
N LEU A 214 14.65 -7.34 -9.14
CA LEU A 214 15.71 -7.30 -8.12
C LEU A 214 15.54 -6.11 -7.18
N PHE A 215 15.27 -4.92 -7.72
CA PHE A 215 15.02 -3.71 -6.93
C PHE A 215 13.73 -3.85 -6.10
N GLN A 216 12.67 -4.45 -6.67
CA GLN A 216 11.47 -4.81 -5.93
C GLN A 216 11.78 -5.73 -4.75
N ALA A 217 12.61 -6.77 -4.97
CA ALA A 217 12.98 -7.72 -3.91
C ALA A 217 13.73 -7.04 -2.76
N LEU A 218 14.71 -6.19 -3.06
CA LEU A 218 15.43 -5.40 -2.06
C LEU A 218 14.49 -4.49 -1.28
N ARG A 219 13.61 -3.78 -1.98
CA ARG A 219 12.64 -2.85 -1.38
C ARG A 219 11.70 -3.56 -0.39
N ILE A 220 11.14 -4.70 -0.82
CA ILE A 220 10.25 -5.52 0.02
C ILE A 220 10.97 -5.97 1.28
N GLU A 221 12.22 -6.45 1.18
CA GLU A 221 13.03 -6.90 2.32
C GLU A 221 13.39 -5.75 3.25
N VAL A 222 13.83 -4.58 2.71
CA VAL A 222 14.19 -3.39 3.48
C VAL A 222 13.04 -2.90 4.34
N ASN A 223 11.83 -2.88 3.78
CA ASN A 223 10.65 -2.28 4.42
C ASN A 223 9.71 -3.32 5.06
N ASP A 224 10.02 -4.61 4.94
CA ASP A 224 9.14 -5.72 5.36
C ASP A 224 7.70 -5.52 4.88
N GLU A 225 7.53 -5.15 3.60
CA GLU A 225 6.24 -4.74 3.02
C GLU A 225 5.17 -5.83 3.14
N LEU A 226 5.55 -7.08 2.88
CA LEU A 226 4.59 -8.20 2.92
C LEU A 226 4.23 -8.61 4.35
N GLY A 227 5.14 -8.43 5.32
CA GLY A 227 4.86 -8.59 6.75
C GLY A 227 3.86 -7.54 7.21
N ALA A 228 4.14 -6.27 6.94
CA ALA A 228 3.26 -5.16 7.26
C ALA A 228 1.86 -5.33 6.63
N LEU A 229 1.79 -5.75 5.35
CA LEU A 229 0.52 -6.04 4.68
C LEU A 229 -0.30 -7.11 5.40
N ARG A 230 0.32 -8.21 5.84
CA ARG A 230 -0.39 -9.27 6.57
C ARG A 230 -0.94 -8.78 7.91
N GLU A 231 -0.14 -8.06 8.68
CA GLU A 231 -0.55 -7.49 9.96
C GLU A 231 -1.70 -6.50 9.79
N MET A 232 -1.63 -5.63 8.79
CA MET A 232 -2.69 -4.67 8.44
C MET A 232 -3.99 -5.38 8.06
N LEU A 233 -3.94 -6.43 7.23
CA LEU A 233 -5.13 -7.16 6.81
C LEU A 233 -5.86 -7.82 8.00
N VAL A 234 -5.10 -8.38 8.95
CA VAL A 234 -5.68 -8.96 10.18
C VAL A 234 -6.34 -7.85 11.01
N ALA A 235 -5.63 -6.75 11.25
CA ALA A 235 -6.18 -5.62 11.99
C ALA A 235 -7.43 -5.02 11.31
N ALA A 236 -7.42 -4.88 9.99
CA ALA A 236 -8.56 -4.40 9.22
C ALA A 236 -9.78 -5.32 9.33
N ARG A 237 -9.58 -6.65 9.26
CA ARG A 237 -10.65 -7.63 9.47
C ARG A 237 -11.32 -7.43 10.81
N ASP A 238 -10.54 -7.22 11.87
CA ASP A 238 -11.05 -7.16 13.23
C ASP A 238 -11.70 -5.80 13.55
N LEU A 239 -11.22 -4.70 12.93
CA LEU A 239 -11.75 -3.35 13.10
C LEU A 239 -12.97 -3.05 12.22
N LEU A 240 -13.12 -3.70 11.06
CA LEU A 240 -14.25 -3.42 10.18
C LEU A 240 -15.58 -3.84 10.81
N LYS A 241 -16.57 -2.94 10.78
CA LYS A 241 -17.97 -3.26 11.12
C LYS A 241 -18.58 -4.21 10.10
N PRO A 242 -19.62 -4.98 10.46
CA PRO A 242 -20.47 -5.62 9.47
C PRO A 242 -20.97 -4.62 8.43
N GLY A 243 -20.82 -4.94 7.14
CA GLY A 243 -21.11 -4.04 6.02
C GLY A 243 -20.02 -2.99 5.76
N GLY A 244 -18.97 -2.91 6.58
CA GLY A 244 -17.77 -2.10 6.31
C GLY A 244 -16.92 -2.71 5.19
N ARG A 245 -16.15 -1.87 4.47
CA ARG A 245 -15.42 -2.32 3.30
C ARG A 245 -13.92 -2.03 3.38
N ILE A 246 -13.15 -2.96 2.85
CA ILE A 246 -11.72 -2.81 2.60
C ILE A 246 -11.48 -2.77 1.09
N ALA A 247 -10.79 -1.71 0.62
CA ALA A 247 -10.37 -1.54 -0.76
C ALA A 247 -8.84 -1.54 -0.82
N VAL A 248 -8.25 -2.48 -1.58
CA VAL A 248 -6.80 -2.63 -1.67
C VAL A 248 -6.37 -2.59 -3.13
N LEU A 249 -5.49 -1.65 -3.45
CA LEU A 249 -4.75 -1.57 -4.70
C LEU A 249 -3.41 -2.27 -4.52
N THR A 250 -3.07 -3.15 -5.44
CA THR A 250 -1.83 -3.92 -5.46
C THR A 250 -1.11 -3.72 -6.79
N TYR A 251 0.22 -3.76 -6.81
CA TYR A 251 1.02 -3.46 -8.02
C TYR A 251 1.89 -4.63 -8.47
N HIS A 252 2.02 -5.68 -7.66
CA HIS A 252 2.75 -6.89 -8.02
C HIS A 252 2.05 -8.17 -7.52
N SER A 253 2.46 -9.31 -8.10
CA SER A 253 1.87 -10.63 -7.89
C SER A 253 1.83 -11.07 -6.42
N LEU A 254 2.84 -10.71 -5.63
CA LEU A 254 2.95 -11.14 -4.23
C LEU A 254 1.90 -10.46 -3.35
N GLU A 255 1.73 -9.13 -3.49
CA GLU A 255 0.66 -8.38 -2.80
C GLU A 255 -0.70 -8.93 -3.21
N ASP A 256 -0.96 -9.00 -4.51
CA ASP A 256 -2.25 -9.44 -5.05
C ASP A 256 -2.63 -10.84 -4.55
N ARG A 257 -1.66 -11.76 -4.45
CA ARG A 257 -1.85 -13.12 -3.94
C ARG A 257 -2.26 -13.12 -2.47
N ILE A 258 -1.60 -12.31 -1.63
CA ILE A 258 -1.90 -12.20 -0.21
C ILE A 258 -3.32 -11.64 -0.03
N VAL A 259 -3.63 -10.49 -0.64
CA VAL A 259 -4.93 -9.83 -0.52
C VAL A 259 -6.05 -10.73 -1.05
N LYS A 260 -5.87 -11.32 -2.23
CA LYS A 260 -6.83 -12.27 -2.82
C LYS A 260 -7.14 -13.44 -1.90
N ASN A 261 -6.10 -14.08 -1.35
CA ASN A 261 -6.28 -15.25 -0.49
C ASN A 261 -6.95 -14.84 0.82
N PHE A 262 -6.51 -13.74 1.43
CA PHE A 262 -7.07 -13.24 2.68
C PHE A 262 -8.55 -12.88 2.55
N LEU A 263 -8.94 -12.11 1.54
CA LEU A 263 -10.35 -11.74 1.33
C LEU A 263 -11.24 -12.94 1.01
N ARG A 264 -10.67 -14.02 0.46
CA ARG A 264 -11.40 -15.25 0.16
C ARG A 264 -11.59 -16.16 1.37
N SER A 265 -10.59 -16.25 2.24
CA SER A 265 -10.55 -17.20 3.36
C SER A 265 -10.75 -16.55 4.73
N GLY A 266 -10.47 -15.25 4.86
CA GLY A 266 -10.48 -14.53 6.13
C GLY A 266 -9.24 -14.77 7.01
N ASN A 267 -8.23 -15.51 6.50
CA ASN A 267 -7.01 -15.83 7.23
C ASN A 267 -5.77 -15.69 6.34
N LEU A 268 -4.59 -15.64 6.95
CA LEU A 268 -3.31 -15.44 6.26
C LEU A 268 -2.82 -16.71 5.55
N GLU A 269 -3.24 -17.87 6.00
CA GLU A 269 -2.89 -19.18 5.45
C GLU A 269 -3.58 -19.41 4.10
N GLY A 270 -4.69 -18.70 3.85
CA GLY A 270 -5.52 -18.86 2.66
C GLY A 270 -6.37 -20.12 2.69
N GLU A 271 -6.49 -20.74 3.87
CA GLU A 271 -7.25 -21.97 4.08
C GLU A 271 -8.76 -21.67 4.12
N ILE A 272 -9.49 -22.37 3.25
CA ILE A 272 -10.94 -22.22 3.17
C ILE A 272 -11.60 -23.13 4.21
N GLN A 273 -12.22 -22.51 5.20
CA GLN A 273 -13.10 -23.21 6.13
C GLN A 273 -14.50 -23.35 5.53
N LYS A 274 -15.15 -24.48 5.76
CA LYS A 274 -16.51 -24.75 5.31
C LYS A 274 -17.38 -25.20 6.48
N ASP A 275 -18.66 -24.83 6.42
CA ASP A 275 -19.67 -25.39 7.32
C ASP A 275 -20.00 -26.84 6.97
N PHE A 276 -20.90 -27.46 7.76
CA PHE A 276 -21.37 -28.83 7.53
C PHE A 276 -22.06 -29.00 6.17
N TYR A 277 -22.62 -27.93 5.60
CA TYR A 277 -23.32 -27.95 4.31
C TYR A 277 -22.38 -27.64 3.13
N GLY A 278 -21.09 -27.38 3.39
CA GLY A 278 -20.10 -27.06 2.36
C GLY A 278 -19.99 -25.56 1.99
N ASN A 279 -20.73 -24.68 2.66
CA ASN A 279 -20.62 -23.24 2.45
C ASN A 279 -19.30 -22.72 2.99
N ILE A 280 -18.66 -21.79 2.27
CA ILE A 280 -17.42 -21.19 2.69
C ILE A 280 -17.68 -20.22 3.85
N LEU A 281 -17.00 -20.48 4.97
CA LEU A 281 -16.97 -19.57 6.12
C LEU A 281 -15.87 -18.55 5.90
N THR A 282 -16.26 -17.36 5.49
CA THR A 282 -15.34 -16.22 5.33
C THR A 282 -15.98 -14.98 5.93
N PRO A 283 -15.19 -14.12 6.60
CA PRO A 283 -15.70 -12.85 7.11
C PRO A 283 -15.92 -11.81 6.00
N PHE A 284 -15.63 -12.13 4.74
CA PHE A 284 -15.75 -11.17 3.63
C PHE A 284 -16.62 -11.68 2.49
N ARG A 285 -17.50 -10.80 2.02
CA ARG A 285 -18.13 -10.88 0.71
C ARG A 285 -17.29 -10.13 -0.30
N LEU A 286 -16.86 -10.79 -1.38
CA LEU A 286 -16.07 -10.15 -2.43
C LEU A 286 -16.96 -9.24 -3.29
N ILE A 287 -16.67 -7.95 -3.28
CA ILE A 287 -17.34 -6.93 -4.10
C ILE A 287 -16.57 -6.75 -5.41
N GLU A 288 -15.22 -6.56 -5.33
CA GLU A 288 -14.36 -6.47 -6.50
C GLU A 288 -13.26 -7.55 -6.42
N LYS A 289 -13.18 -8.41 -7.45
CA LYS A 289 -12.34 -9.63 -7.42
C LYS A 289 -10.95 -9.45 -8.02
N GLY A 290 -10.57 -8.23 -8.38
CA GLY A 290 -9.27 -7.90 -8.97
C GLY A 290 -9.45 -7.17 -10.30
N ARG A 291 -10.04 -5.98 -10.25
CA ARG A 291 -10.21 -5.07 -11.40
C ARG A 291 -8.88 -4.43 -11.74
N SER A 292 -8.46 -4.51 -12.98
CA SER A 292 -7.32 -3.76 -13.50
C SER A 292 -7.74 -2.37 -13.94
N ALA A 293 -6.77 -1.44 -13.98
CA ALA A 293 -6.99 -0.11 -14.52
C ALA A 293 -7.46 -0.18 -15.98
N SER A 294 -8.37 0.72 -16.38
CA SER A 294 -8.84 0.83 -17.76
C SER A 294 -7.74 1.38 -18.68
N GLU A 295 -7.88 1.19 -19.98
CA GLU A 295 -6.94 1.76 -20.96
C GLU A 295 -6.89 3.29 -20.89
N GLU A 296 -8.04 3.94 -20.64
CA GLU A 296 -8.13 5.38 -20.44
C GLU A 296 -7.39 5.84 -19.17
N GLU A 297 -7.54 5.09 -18.08
CA GLU A 297 -6.78 5.34 -16.84
C GLU A 297 -5.28 5.18 -17.07
N VAL A 298 -4.86 4.12 -17.76
CA VAL A 298 -3.43 3.88 -18.06
C VAL A 298 -2.89 4.96 -19.00
N ALA A 299 -3.69 5.48 -19.93
CA ALA A 299 -3.28 6.59 -20.81
C ALA A 299 -3.05 7.90 -20.02
N ARG A 300 -3.91 8.19 -19.02
CA ARG A 300 -3.78 9.36 -18.13
C ARG A 300 -2.70 9.16 -17.08
N ASN A 301 -2.63 7.98 -16.51
CA ASN A 301 -1.73 7.57 -15.44
C ASN A 301 -1.03 6.25 -15.79
N PRO A 302 0.08 6.27 -16.57
CA PRO A 302 0.79 5.05 -16.99
C PRO A 302 1.25 4.15 -15.82
N ARG A 303 1.33 4.70 -14.63
CA ARG A 303 1.73 4.01 -13.40
C ARG A 303 0.62 3.10 -12.86
N ALA A 304 -0.64 3.38 -13.21
CA ALA A 304 -1.78 2.51 -12.89
C ALA A 304 -1.79 1.20 -13.71
N ARG A 305 -0.91 1.03 -14.70
CA ARG A 305 -0.87 -0.16 -15.58
C ARG A 305 -0.83 -1.48 -14.81
N SER A 306 -0.12 -1.53 -13.71
CA SER A 306 0.02 -2.75 -12.88
C SER A 306 -1.00 -2.80 -11.76
N ALA A 307 -1.76 -1.71 -11.54
CA ALA A 307 -2.71 -1.61 -10.45
C ALA A 307 -3.82 -2.65 -10.60
N LYS A 308 -4.16 -3.28 -9.48
CA LYS A 308 -5.27 -4.21 -9.38
C LYS A 308 -6.05 -3.95 -8.10
N LEU A 309 -7.31 -3.56 -8.25
CA LEU A 309 -8.23 -3.26 -7.16
C LEU A 309 -8.95 -4.52 -6.68
N ARG A 310 -8.92 -4.75 -5.38
CA ARG A 310 -9.78 -5.73 -4.70
C ARG A 310 -10.59 -5.05 -3.62
N VAL A 311 -11.87 -5.42 -3.54
CA VAL A 311 -12.77 -4.89 -2.51
C VAL A 311 -13.48 -6.05 -1.83
N GLY A 312 -13.40 -6.08 -0.51
CA GLY A 312 -14.15 -6.99 0.36
C GLY A 312 -15.07 -6.22 1.29
N GLU A 313 -16.26 -6.76 1.51
CA GLU A 313 -17.21 -6.25 2.50
C GLU A 313 -17.31 -7.23 3.66
N LYS A 314 -17.17 -6.72 4.88
CA LYS A 314 -17.33 -7.52 6.11
C LYS A 314 -18.77 -8.03 6.22
N VAL A 315 -18.96 -9.33 6.44
CA VAL A 315 -20.26 -9.96 6.69
C VAL A 315 -20.58 -10.04 8.16
#